data_ccbc061da6763b8c9fd6a3f5d30ac2e1
#
_entry.id   ccbc061da6763b8c9fd6a3f5d30ac2e1
#
_cell.length_a   1.000
_cell.length_b   1.000
_cell.length_c   1.000
_cell.angle_alpha   90.00
_cell.angle_beta   90.00
_cell.angle_gamma   90.00
#
_symmetry.space_group_name_H-M   'P 1'
#
loop_
_entity.id
_entity.type
_entity.pdbx_description
1 polymer ?
#
loop_
_entity_poly.entity_id
_entity_poly.type
_entity_poly.pdbx_seq_one_letter_code
_entity_poly.pdbx_strand_id
1 'polypeptide(L)'
;MAATRLTNEARIARYAELAVRVGANVQPGQLVEVIARVEHAPVARAVTRAAYEAGARYVDVYYSDQHIRRALIEFATDDALSWTPPWLLERAVEIGDENAAIVALTGDAEPELLADLPGGRVGKARMLELAHENNRQVNEQLNNWTVVGVPNDGWARQMFGEADTDRLWEVVEYCVRLDEDDPVAAWRSHVQRIGARARTLNDLQVDRLRFTGPGTELTVGLLPESRWQGCESETAAGIPYVANMPTEEVFTTPDFRRTEGVVRSTRPLALYGQVVKGLEVRFEAGRIVELHADEGEDVIRGQLETDPQAPFLGEVALVDGLSRIGKTGLTFFDTLFDENTTCHIAYGSAYAEAVEGGVIDGVNVSTVHTDFMIGGPEVAVDAFLRDGSQVPLLRDDVWQQGV
;
A
#
# COMPACT_ATOMS: atom_id res chain seq x y z
N MET A 1 -16.37 24.39 -20.15
CA MET A 1 -15.83 25.54 -19.39
C MET A 1 -14.51 25.00 -18.81
N ALA A 2 -13.37 25.68 -19.02
CA ALA A 2 -12.13 25.25 -18.36
C ALA A 2 -12.32 25.40 -16.85
N ALA A 3 -12.14 24.32 -16.10
CA ALA A 3 -12.17 24.37 -14.65
C ALA A 3 -11.11 25.38 -14.18
N THR A 4 -11.49 26.30 -13.29
CA THR A 4 -10.55 27.29 -12.75
C THR A 4 -9.51 26.51 -11.95
N ARG A 5 -8.24 26.54 -12.39
CA ARG A 5 -7.14 25.90 -11.69
C ARG A 5 -7.08 26.40 -10.24
N LEU A 6 -7.11 25.50 -9.28
CA LEU A 6 -7.01 25.85 -7.87
C LEU A 6 -5.64 26.49 -7.56
N THR A 7 -5.60 27.42 -6.61
CA THR A 7 -4.32 27.83 -6.03
C THR A 7 -3.70 26.67 -5.29
N ASN A 8 -2.38 26.63 -5.13
CA ASN A 8 -1.69 25.55 -4.40
C ASN A 8 -2.22 25.40 -2.96
N GLU A 9 -2.51 26.50 -2.28
CA GLU A 9 -3.09 26.48 -0.93
C GLU A 9 -4.50 25.87 -0.90
N ALA A 10 -5.37 26.23 -1.86
CA ALA A 10 -6.72 25.68 -1.95
C ALA A 10 -6.71 24.18 -2.30
N ARG A 11 -5.79 23.77 -3.18
CA ARG A 11 -5.54 22.37 -3.53
C ARG A 11 -5.15 21.54 -2.31
N ILE A 12 -4.14 22.00 -1.58
CA ILE A 12 -3.66 21.34 -0.36
C ILE A 12 -4.77 21.25 0.70
N ALA A 13 -5.56 22.31 0.87
CA ALA A 13 -6.66 22.32 1.83
C ALA A 13 -7.76 21.29 1.45
N ARG A 14 -8.17 21.22 0.18
CA ARG A 14 -9.14 20.21 -0.29
C ARG A 14 -8.61 18.79 -0.14
N TYR A 15 -7.32 18.58 -0.43
CA TYR A 15 -6.69 17.28 -0.28
C TYR A 15 -6.64 16.83 1.17
N ALA A 16 -6.26 17.73 2.07
CA ALA A 16 -6.25 17.48 3.51
C ALA A 16 -7.66 17.17 4.05
N GLU A 17 -8.68 17.92 3.60
CA GLU A 17 -10.07 17.65 3.97
C GLU A 17 -10.52 16.25 3.50
N LEU A 18 -10.17 15.87 2.27
CA LEU A 18 -10.47 14.54 1.73
C LEU A 18 -9.80 13.43 2.57
N ALA A 19 -8.49 13.56 2.86
CA ALA A 19 -7.75 12.60 3.67
C ALA A 19 -8.35 12.43 5.07
N VAL A 20 -8.78 13.53 5.70
CA VAL A 20 -9.35 13.53 7.06
C VAL A 20 -10.78 12.99 7.10
N ARG A 21 -11.64 13.40 6.15
CA ARG A 21 -13.09 13.10 6.20
C ARG A 21 -13.49 11.81 5.51
N VAL A 22 -12.73 11.39 4.49
CA VAL A 22 -13.00 10.17 3.72
C VAL A 22 -11.93 9.13 4.01
N GLY A 23 -10.66 9.50 3.90
CA GLY A 23 -9.53 8.62 4.18
C GLY A 23 -9.60 8.06 5.58
N ALA A 24 -9.03 8.76 6.53
CA ALA A 24 -9.02 8.35 7.94
C ALA A 24 -10.40 8.46 8.62
N ASN A 25 -11.37 9.17 8.05
CA ASN A 25 -12.71 9.39 8.65
C ASN A 25 -12.64 9.78 10.13
N VAL A 26 -11.89 10.82 10.42
CA VAL A 26 -11.64 11.29 11.79
C VAL A 26 -12.94 11.59 12.52
N GLN A 27 -13.11 11.03 13.73
CA GLN A 27 -14.29 11.21 14.55
C GLN A 27 -14.12 12.35 15.58
N PRO A 28 -15.19 13.06 15.95
CA PRO A 28 -15.12 14.07 17.01
C PRO A 28 -14.60 13.48 18.33
N GLY A 29 -13.63 14.17 18.95
CA GLY A 29 -13.01 13.76 20.21
C GLY A 29 -11.87 12.73 20.05
N GLN A 30 -11.57 12.26 18.85
CA GLN A 30 -10.51 11.30 18.59
C GLN A 30 -9.12 11.95 18.64
N LEU A 31 -8.11 11.19 19.09
CA LEU A 31 -6.71 11.51 18.89
C LEU A 31 -6.38 11.28 17.41
N VAL A 32 -5.54 12.14 16.84
CA VAL A 32 -5.08 12.00 15.45
C VAL A 32 -3.56 11.98 15.41
N GLU A 33 -2.98 10.97 14.77
CA GLU A 33 -1.57 10.95 14.42
C GLU A 33 -1.39 11.34 12.95
N VAL A 34 -0.46 12.26 12.68
CA VAL A 34 -0.01 12.58 11.33
C VAL A 34 1.44 12.14 11.17
N ILE A 35 1.68 11.16 10.32
CA ILE A 35 3.03 10.67 10.02
C ILE A 35 3.50 11.35 8.74
N ALA A 36 4.61 12.07 8.80
CA ALA A 36 5.10 12.89 7.69
C ALA A 36 6.62 12.88 7.61
N ARG A 37 7.14 13.24 6.45
CA ARG A 37 8.53 13.70 6.31
C ARG A 37 8.58 15.21 6.48
N VAL A 38 9.75 15.76 6.79
CA VAL A 38 9.93 17.22 6.95
C VAL A 38 9.48 18.02 5.72
N GLU A 39 9.65 17.45 4.52
CA GLU A 39 9.25 18.04 3.25
C GLU A 39 7.73 18.12 3.08
N HIS A 40 6.98 17.25 3.76
CA HIS A 40 5.51 17.23 3.73
C HIS A 40 4.86 18.29 4.63
N ALA A 41 5.63 19.12 5.33
CA ALA A 41 5.13 20.06 6.32
C ALA A 41 3.95 20.93 5.86
N PRO A 42 3.89 21.45 4.61
CA PRO A 42 2.71 22.22 4.16
C PRO A 42 1.41 21.41 4.20
N VAL A 43 1.45 20.14 3.75
CA VAL A 43 0.28 19.24 3.75
C VAL A 43 -0.04 18.77 5.16
N ALA A 44 0.97 18.40 5.98
CA ALA A 44 0.78 18.00 7.37
C ALA A 44 0.08 19.09 8.21
N ARG A 45 0.43 20.38 8.00
CA ARG A 45 -0.24 21.51 8.64
C ARG A 45 -1.70 21.65 8.20
N ALA A 46 -2.00 21.40 6.91
CA ALA A 46 -3.37 21.43 6.40
C ALA A 46 -4.19 20.27 6.94
N VAL A 47 -3.63 19.05 7.01
CA VAL A 47 -4.24 17.87 7.64
C VAL A 47 -4.52 18.13 9.13
N THR A 48 -3.56 18.70 9.86
CA THR A 48 -3.74 19.10 11.26
C THR A 48 -4.92 20.05 11.44
N ARG A 49 -5.02 21.05 10.55
CA ARG A 49 -6.15 22.00 10.58
C ARG A 49 -7.48 21.29 10.30
N ALA A 50 -7.53 20.50 9.22
CA ALA A 50 -8.73 19.76 8.84
C ALA A 50 -9.18 18.78 9.93
N ALA A 51 -8.24 18.13 10.62
CA ALA A 51 -8.53 17.25 11.74
C ALA A 51 -9.17 17.98 12.92
N TYR A 52 -8.66 19.15 13.31
CA TYR A 52 -9.33 19.98 14.33
C TYR A 52 -10.68 20.50 13.87
N GLU A 53 -10.86 20.87 12.60
CA GLU A 53 -12.15 21.27 12.03
C GLU A 53 -13.14 20.08 11.98
N ALA A 54 -12.65 18.83 11.92
CA ALA A 54 -13.45 17.62 12.08
C ALA A 54 -13.77 17.27 13.54
N GLY A 55 -13.17 17.97 14.50
CA GLY A 55 -13.43 17.80 15.93
C GLY A 55 -12.41 16.96 16.68
N ALA A 56 -11.22 16.72 16.13
CA ALA A 56 -10.14 15.99 16.80
C ALA A 56 -9.85 16.59 18.18
N ARG A 57 -9.61 15.72 19.19
CA ARG A 57 -9.23 16.12 20.55
C ARG A 57 -7.81 16.69 20.59
N TYR A 58 -6.90 16.04 19.90
CA TYR A 58 -5.50 16.43 19.76
C TYR A 58 -4.92 15.85 18.48
N VAL A 59 -3.99 16.58 17.87
CA VAL A 59 -3.27 16.13 16.68
C VAL A 59 -1.78 16.06 17.01
N ASP A 60 -1.24 14.86 16.99
CA ASP A 60 0.19 14.59 17.14
C ASP A 60 0.83 14.46 15.75
N VAL A 61 1.86 15.25 15.47
CA VAL A 61 2.55 15.23 14.16
C VAL A 61 3.96 14.68 14.34
N TYR A 62 4.19 13.49 13.81
CA TYR A 62 5.51 12.87 13.79
C TYR A 62 6.22 13.17 12.47
N TYR A 63 7.33 13.91 12.55
CA TYR A 63 8.18 14.17 11.39
C TYR A 63 9.42 13.27 11.39
N SER A 64 9.67 12.63 10.26
CA SER A 64 10.93 11.93 9.96
C SER A 64 11.74 12.72 8.92
N ASP A 65 13.06 12.50 8.93
CA ASP A 65 14.01 13.11 8.01
C ASP A 65 14.90 12.02 7.40
N GLN A 66 14.91 11.93 6.08
CA GLN A 66 15.68 10.91 5.37
C GLN A 66 17.20 11.10 5.47
N HIS A 67 17.70 12.32 5.66
CA HIS A 67 19.11 12.56 5.91
C HIS A 67 19.55 12.06 7.29
N ILE A 68 18.69 12.19 8.30
CA ILE A 68 18.93 11.60 9.63
C ILE A 68 18.94 10.07 9.51
N ARG A 69 18.01 9.49 8.75
CA ARG A 69 17.99 8.05 8.47
C ARG A 69 19.25 7.60 7.71
N ARG A 70 19.68 8.36 6.70
CA ARG A 70 20.92 8.09 5.98
C ARG A 70 22.12 8.04 6.93
N ALA A 71 22.24 9.02 7.83
CA ALA A 71 23.32 9.04 8.81
C ALA A 71 23.29 7.80 9.74
N LEU A 72 22.10 7.35 10.17
CA LEU A 72 21.95 6.09 10.92
C LEU A 72 22.49 4.91 10.11
N ILE A 73 22.06 4.75 8.85
CA ILE A 73 22.47 3.64 8.00
C ILE A 73 23.98 3.64 7.74
N GLU A 74 24.57 4.81 7.53
CA GLU A 74 25.98 4.96 7.17
C GLU A 74 26.91 4.74 8.37
N PHE A 75 26.59 5.29 9.53
CA PHE A 75 27.52 5.42 10.66
C PHE A 75 27.18 4.57 11.90
N ALA A 76 25.94 4.11 12.06
CA ALA A 76 25.57 3.33 13.24
C ALA A 76 26.12 1.91 13.20
N THR A 77 26.22 1.29 14.36
CA THR A 77 26.55 -0.13 14.50
C THR A 77 25.42 -1.01 14.00
N ASP A 78 25.70 -2.24 13.60
CA ASP A 78 24.69 -3.15 13.04
C ASP A 78 23.51 -3.43 13.97
N ASP A 79 23.77 -3.52 15.28
CA ASP A 79 22.74 -3.69 16.30
C ASP A 79 21.85 -2.46 16.50
N ALA A 80 22.38 -1.26 16.22
CA ALA A 80 21.62 -0.03 16.30
C ALA A 80 20.68 0.19 15.10
N LEU A 81 20.93 -0.48 13.95
CA LEU A 81 20.09 -0.32 12.76
C LEU A 81 18.64 -0.77 12.97
N SER A 82 18.44 -1.83 13.76
CA SER A 82 17.11 -2.38 14.05
C SER A 82 16.60 -2.05 15.45
N TRP A 83 17.38 -1.29 16.23
CA TRP A 83 16.97 -0.94 17.60
C TRP A 83 15.77 -0.01 17.62
N THR A 84 14.76 -0.38 18.39
CA THR A 84 13.57 0.45 18.63
C THR A 84 13.73 1.18 19.97
N PRO A 85 13.79 2.53 19.98
CA PRO A 85 13.79 3.28 21.23
C PRO A 85 12.51 3.03 22.04
N PRO A 86 12.62 2.70 23.35
CA PRO A 86 11.43 2.38 24.16
C PRO A 86 10.34 3.45 24.14
N TRP A 87 10.71 4.73 24.14
CA TRP A 87 9.73 5.83 24.10
C TRP A 87 8.96 5.92 22.76
N LEU A 88 9.53 5.44 21.64
CA LEU A 88 8.80 5.37 20.36
C LEU A 88 7.81 4.20 20.38
N LEU A 89 8.21 3.09 20.98
CA LEU A 89 7.30 1.94 21.15
C LEU A 89 6.15 2.29 22.09
N GLU A 90 6.45 2.89 23.27
CA GLU A 90 5.43 3.36 24.22
C GLU A 90 4.44 4.33 23.56
N ARG A 91 4.94 5.27 22.73
CA ARG A 91 4.09 6.18 21.96
C ARG A 91 3.18 5.44 20.97
N ALA A 92 3.71 4.45 20.24
CA ALA A 92 2.91 3.67 19.30
C ALA A 92 1.83 2.85 20.02
N VAL A 93 2.14 2.25 21.15
CA VAL A 93 1.16 1.52 21.98
C VAL A 93 0.03 2.45 22.44
N GLU A 94 0.37 3.65 22.93
CA GLU A 94 -0.63 4.65 23.36
C GLU A 94 -1.53 5.09 22.20
N ILE A 95 -0.98 5.28 20.99
CA ILE A 95 -1.74 5.60 19.77
C ILE A 95 -2.76 4.50 19.47
N GLY A 96 -2.37 3.22 19.59
CA GLY A 96 -3.26 2.07 19.41
C GLY A 96 -4.34 1.99 20.49
N ASP A 97 -3.94 2.11 21.76
CA ASP A 97 -4.86 1.98 22.91
C ASP A 97 -5.92 3.10 22.94
N GLU A 98 -5.57 4.30 22.44
CA GLU A 98 -6.49 5.43 22.29
C GLU A 98 -7.36 5.32 21.02
N ASN A 99 -7.20 4.29 20.19
CA ASN A 99 -7.87 4.12 18.90
C ASN A 99 -7.76 5.39 18.03
N ALA A 100 -6.56 5.92 17.92
CA ALA A 100 -6.29 7.16 17.20
C ALA A 100 -6.60 6.99 15.69
N ALA A 101 -7.03 8.07 15.03
CA ALA A 101 -7.01 8.13 13.58
C ALA A 101 -5.59 8.44 13.09
N ILE A 102 -5.15 7.80 12.00
CA ILE A 102 -3.80 7.96 11.47
C ILE A 102 -3.86 8.48 10.04
N VAL A 103 -3.11 9.56 9.74
CA VAL A 103 -2.90 10.07 8.39
C VAL A 103 -1.41 9.99 8.07
N ALA A 104 -1.02 9.06 7.20
CA ALA A 104 0.35 8.90 6.75
C ALA A 104 0.57 9.59 5.39
N LEU A 105 1.64 10.38 5.29
CA LEU A 105 2.00 11.11 4.09
C LEU A 105 3.20 10.45 3.40
N THR A 106 3.04 10.08 2.11
CA THR A 106 4.10 9.51 1.26
C THR A 106 4.56 10.51 0.20
N GLY A 107 5.46 10.10 -0.69
CA GLY A 107 6.07 10.92 -1.73
C GLY A 107 7.51 11.29 -1.38
N ASP A 108 8.47 10.65 -2.05
CA ASP A 108 9.89 10.84 -1.77
C ASP A 108 10.44 12.10 -2.45
N ALA A 109 10.98 13.04 -1.65
CA ALA A 109 11.59 14.25 -2.17
C ALA A 109 13.02 14.04 -2.67
N GLU A 110 13.70 12.98 -2.21
CA GLU A 110 15.07 12.62 -2.59
C GLU A 110 15.18 11.10 -2.83
N PRO A 111 14.55 10.59 -3.91
CA PRO A 111 14.40 9.13 -4.14
C PRO A 111 15.71 8.37 -4.25
N GLU A 112 16.82 9.05 -4.60
CA GLU A 112 18.14 8.45 -4.76
C GLU A 112 19.06 8.64 -3.54
N LEU A 113 18.55 9.22 -2.46
CA LEU A 113 19.37 9.61 -1.29
C LEU A 113 20.11 8.42 -0.67
N LEU A 114 19.58 7.22 -0.75
CA LEU A 114 20.15 6.00 -0.18
C LEU A 114 20.77 5.05 -1.23
N ALA A 115 20.77 5.43 -2.51
CA ALA A 115 21.15 4.55 -3.62
C ALA A 115 22.65 4.11 -3.60
N ASP A 116 23.53 4.91 -3.02
CA ASP A 116 24.96 4.63 -2.88
C ASP A 116 25.31 3.82 -1.61
N LEU A 117 24.33 3.57 -0.73
CA LEU A 117 24.55 2.79 0.49
C LEU A 117 24.37 1.29 0.25
N PRO A 118 25.07 0.43 1.03
CA PRO A 118 24.91 -1.00 0.92
C PRO A 118 23.46 -1.45 1.17
N GLY A 119 22.82 -2.07 0.16
CA GLY A 119 21.40 -2.47 0.22
C GLY A 119 21.03 -3.32 1.42
N GLY A 120 21.92 -4.25 1.83
CA GLY A 120 21.71 -5.06 3.04
C GLY A 120 21.64 -4.24 4.34
N ARG A 121 22.37 -3.12 4.45
CA ARG A 121 22.26 -2.21 5.61
C ARG A 121 20.97 -1.39 5.55
N VAL A 122 20.61 -0.92 4.35
CA VAL A 122 19.35 -0.18 4.11
C VAL A 122 18.15 -1.05 4.51
N GLY A 123 18.14 -2.33 4.09
CA GLY A 123 17.09 -3.29 4.43
C GLY A 123 17.01 -3.61 5.92
N LYS A 124 18.14 -3.63 6.64
CA LYS A 124 18.20 -3.87 8.11
C LYS A 124 17.80 -2.66 8.94
N ALA A 125 17.82 -1.44 8.38
CA ALA A 125 17.52 -0.21 9.12
C ALA A 125 16.01 -0.05 9.36
N ARG A 126 15.45 -0.94 10.20
CA ARG A 126 14.03 -1.00 10.57
C ARG A 126 13.89 -1.28 12.06
N MET A 127 13.04 -0.50 12.71
CA MET A 127 12.67 -0.70 14.13
C MET A 127 11.66 -1.86 14.22
N LEU A 128 12.16 -3.07 14.51
CA LEU A 128 11.36 -4.30 14.39
C LEU A 128 10.20 -4.34 15.40
N GLU A 129 10.44 -3.96 16.67
CA GLU A 129 9.38 -3.93 17.68
C GLU A 129 8.27 -2.94 17.34
N LEU A 130 8.65 -1.77 16.74
CA LEU A 130 7.67 -0.81 16.26
C LEU A 130 6.86 -1.36 15.07
N ALA A 131 7.52 -2.08 14.15
CA ALA A 131 6.84 -2.74 13.04
C ALA A 131 5.87 -3.83 13.52
N HIS A 132 6.25 -4.60 14.53
CA HIS A 132 5.36 -5.58 15.17
C HIS A 132 4.14 -4.92 15.80
N GLU A 133 4.35 -3.81 16.53
CA GLU A 133 3.26 -3.09 17.17
C GLU A 133 2.30 -2.50 16.13
N ASN A 134 2.80 -1.89 15.06
CA ASN A 134 1.97 -1.37 13.98
C ASN A 134 1.16 -2.50 13.31
N ASN A 135 1.77 -3.65 13.05
CA ASN A 135 1.06 -4.81 12.50
C ASN A 135 -0.01 -5.36 13.46
N ARG A 136 0.26 -5.35 14.78
CA ARG A 136 -0.76 -5.70 15.78
C ARG A 136 -1.96 -4.79 15.67
N GLN A 137 -1.74 -3.47 15.63
CA GLN A 137 -2.82 -2.48 15.53
C GLN A 137 -3.67 -2.65 14.28
N VAL A 138 -3.02 -2.90 13.14
CA VAL A 138 -3.71 -3.18 11.86
C VAL A 138 -4.54 -4.46 11.97
N ASN A 139 -3.93 -5.57 12.45
CA ASN A 139 -4.62 -6.86 12.54
C ASN A 139 -5.75 -6.89 13.59
N GLU A 140 -5.62 -6.11 14.67
CA GLU A 140 -6.66 -5.93 15.67
C GLU A 140 -7.67 -4.83 15.27
N GLN A 141 -7.48 -4.19 14.11
CA GLN A 141 -8.35 -3.14 13.56
C GLN A 141 -8.59 -1.98 14.56
N LEU A 142 -7.54 -1.56 15.27
CA LEU A 142 -7.66 -0.56 16.33
C LEU A 142 -7.86 0.85 15.76
N ASN A 143 -7.13 1.19 14.71
CA ASN A 143 -7.03 2.54 14.17
C ASN A 143 -7.75 2.65 12.82
N ASN A 144 -8.48 3.72 12.61
CA ASN A 144 -8.88 4.17 11.29
C ASN A 144 -7.72 4.98 10.68
N TRP A 145 -7.26 4.59 9.49
CA TRP A 145 -6.05 5.18 8.92
C TRP A 145 -6.17 5.43 7.43
N THR A 146 -5.31 6.30 6.92
CA THR A 146 -5.17 6.52 5.48
C THR A 146 -3.74 6.90 5.12
N VAL A 147 -3.32 6.47 3.94
CA VAL A 147 -2.06 6.88 3.31
C VAL A 147 -2.39 7.76 2.11
N VAL A 148 -1.69 8.89 1.99
CA VAL A 148 -1.86 9.84 0.88
C VAL A 148 -0.51 10.33 0.35
N GLY A 149 -0.37 10.45 -0.97
CA GLY A 149 0.86 10.91 -1.62
C GLY A 149 0.95 12.43 -1.66
N VAL A 150 2.11 12.99 -1.31
CA VAL A 150 2.38 14.43 -1.33
C VAL A 150 3.30 14.79 -2.50
N PRO A 151 2.79 15.40 -3.59
CA PRO A 151 3.60 15.85 -4.70
C PRO A 151 4.72 16.80 -4.29
N ASN A 152 5.91 16.54 -4.79
CA ASN A 152 7.11 17.32 -4.56
C ASN A 152 8.07 17.26 -5.77
N ASP A 153 9.10 18.08 -5.78
CA ASP A 153 10.04 18.23 -6.91
C ASP A 153 10.86 16.96 -7.18
N GLY A 154 11.23 16.23 -6.13
CA GLY A 154 12.04 15.01 -6.27
C GLY A 154 11.22 13.88 -6.91
N TRP A 155 10.01 13.66 -6.42
CA TRP A 155 9.09 12.69 -6.98
C TRP A 155 8.69 13.04 -8.42
N ALA A 156 8.39 14.33 -8.70
CA ALA A 156 8.13 14.78 -10.07
C ALA A 156 9.31 14.53 -11.02
N ARG A 157 10.54 14.80 -10.56
CA ARG A 157 11.75 14.54 -11.35
C ARG A 157 11.95 13.05 -11.62
N GLN A 158 11.69 12.18 -10.65
CA GLN A 158 11.78 10.73 -10.83
C GLN A 158 10.75 10.23 -11.87
N MET A 159 9.53 10.75 -11.84
CA MET A 159 8.47 10.34 -12.76
C MET A 159 8.62 10.92 -14.18
N PHE A 160 9.01 12.20 -14.29
CA PHE A 160 8.94 12.94 -15.56
C PHE A 160 10.31 13.30 -16.14
N GLY A 161 11.40 13.10 -15.38
CA GLY A 161 12.74 13.57 -15.72
C GLY A 161 12.98 15.06 -15.42
N GLU A 162 11.96 15.78 -14.94
CA GLU A 162 12.00 17.20 -14.58
C GLU A 162 11.15 17.48 -13.33
N ALA A 163 11.47 18.54 -12.59
CA ALA A 163 10.77 18.93 -11.35
C ALA A 163 9.46 19.66 -11.64
N ASP A 164 8.55 19.03 -12.39
CA ASP A 164 7.22 19.58 -12.68
C ASP A 164 6.20 19.14 -11.62
N THR A 165 6.31 19.74 -10.45
CA THR A 165 5.42 19.45 -9.31
C THR A 165 3.96 19.84 -9.59
N ASP A 166 3.72 20.83 -10.45
CA ASP A 166 2.36 21.20 -10.85
C ASP A 166 1.70 20.11 -11.69
N ARG A 167 2.43 19.52 -12.65
CA ARG A 167 1.97 18.36 -13.41
C ARG A 167 1.71 17.16 -12.51
N LEU A 168 2.59 16.92 -11.53
CA LEU A 168 2.39 15.83 -10.57
C LEU A 168 1.13 16.04 -9.72
N TRP A 169 0.87 17.26 -9.28
CA TRP A 169 -0.38 17.59 -8.60
C TRP A 169 -1.61 17.31 -9.47
N GLU A 170 -1.61 17.68 -10.75
CA GLU A 170 -2.71 17.38 -11.66
C GLU A 170 -2.97 15.88 -11.80
N VAL A 171 -1.90 15.07 -11.84
CA VAL A 171 -2.00 13.62 -11.88
C VAL A 171 -2.56 13.07 -10.56
N VAL A 172 -2.05 13.52 -9.41
CA VAL A 172 -2.53 13.07 -8.09
C VAL A 172 -3.98 13.48 -7.88
N GLU A 173 -4.36 14.74 -8.19
CA GLU A 173 -5.75 15.21 -8.12
C GLU A 173 -6.70 14.30 -8.92
N TYR A 174 -6.29 13.91 -10.13
CA TYR A 174 -7.06 12.99 -10.96
C TYR A 174 -7.18 11.60 -10.30
N CYS A 175 -6.07 11.03 -9.82
CA CYS A 175 -6.05 9.71 -9.18
C CYS A 175 -6.93 9.68 -7.92
N VAL A 176 -6.87 10.72 -7.08
CA VAL A 176 -7.64 10.80 -5.83
C VAL A 176 -9.01 11.46 -5.99
N ARG A 177 -9.47 11.71 -7.21
CA ARG A 177 -10.80 12.30 -7.52
C ARG A 177 -11.01 13.71 -6.97
N LEU A 178 -9.95 14.47 -6.72
CA LEU A 178 -10.05 15.89 -6.34
C LEU A 178 -10.48 16.80 -7.52
N ASP A 179 -10.37 16.32 -8.74
CA ASP A 179 -10.83 16.97 -9.96
C ASP A 179 -12.36 16.95 -10.11
N GLU A 180 -13.07 16.15 -9.31
CA GLU A 180 -14.53 16.09 -9.29
C GLU A 180 -15.14 17.30 -8.56
N ASP A 181 -16.36 17.70 -8.93
CA ASP A 181 -17.09 18.79 -8.26
C ASP A 181 -17.31 18.49 -6.76
N ASP A 182 -17.67 17.24 -6.45
CA ASP A 182 -17.83 16.71 -5.08
C ASP A 182 -16.95 15.45 -4.92
N PRO A 183 -15.69 15.59 -4.48
CA PRO A 183 -14.78 14.48 -4.26
C PRO A 183 -15.30 13.45 -3.23
N VAL A 184 -16.04 13.90 -2.21
CA VAL A 184 -16.60 13.01 -1.19
C VAL A 184 -17.66 12.10 -1.79
N ALA A 185 -18.58 12.65 -2.59
CA ALA A 185 -19.59 11.87 -3.29
C ALA A 185 -18.95 10.92 -4.33
N ALA A 186 -17.90 11.38 -5.04
CA ALA A 186 -17.17 10.56 -5.99
C ALA A 186 -16.51 9.36 -5.29
N TRP A 187 -15.90 9.56 -4.12
CA TRP A 187 -15.33 8.48 -3.32
C TRP A 187 -16.37 7.51 -2.80
N ARG A 188 -17.51 7.98 -2.30
CA ARG A 188 -18.62 7.10 -1.87
C ARG A 188 -19.09 6.20 -3.00
N SER A 189 -19.25 6.74 -4.21
CA SER A 189 -19.63 5.96 -5.39
C SER A 189 -18.54 4.96 -5.79
N HIS A 190 -17.27 5.33 -5.63
CA HIS A 190 -16.15 4.47 -5.92
C HIS A 190 -16.05 3.29 -4.94
N VAL A 191 -16.14 3.55 -3.63
CA VAL A 191 -16.19 2.53 -2.57
C VAL A 191 -17.31 1.52 -2.83
N GLN A 192 -18.51 2.00 -3.18
CA GLN A 192 -19.64 1.12 -3.52
C GLN A 192 -19.35 0.23 -4.73
N ARG A 193 -18.69 0.76 -5.76
CA ARG A 193 -18.34 0.02 -6.98
C ARG A 193 -17.31 -1.09 -6.68
N ILE A 194 -16.23 -0.77 -5.96
CA ILE A 194 -15.19 -1.74 -5.61
C ILE A 194 -15.74 -2.76 -4.61
N GLY A 195 -16.51 -2.33 -3.62
CA GLY A 195 -17.17 -3.23 -2.67
C GLY A 195 -18.18 -4.19 -3.35
N ALA A 196 -18.85 -3.75 -4.43
CA ALA A 196 -19.71 -4.65 -5.22
C ALA A 196 -18.89 -5.75 -5.91
N ARG A 197 -17.69 -5.42 -6.42
CA ARG A 197 -16.77 -6.38 -7.03
C ARG A 197 -16.24 -7.38 -5.99
N ALA A 198 -15.83 -6.91 -4.82
CA ALA A 198 -15.40 -7.79 -3.73
C ALA A 198 -16.50 -8.78 -3.34
N ARG A 199 -17.77 -8.34 -3.26
CA ARG A 199 -18.91 -9.25 -3.02
C ARG A 199 -19.07 -10.29 -4.12
N THR A 200 -18.98 -9.91 -5.40
CA THR A 200 -19.05 -10.87 -6.53
C THR A 200 -17.95 -11.94 -6.41
N LEU A 201 -16.73 -11.55 -6.10
CA LEU A 201 -15.62 -12.50 -5.91
C LEU A 201 -15.82 -13.41 -4.69
N ASN A 202 -16.41 -12.91 -3.61
CA ASN A 202 -16.79 -13.71 -2.44
C ASN A 202 -17.87 -14.74 -2.79
N ASP A 203 -18.85 -14.37 -3.62
CA ASP A 203 -19.92 -15.27 -4.06
C ASP A 203 -19.38 -16.40 -4.98
N LEU A 204 -18.32 -16.15 -5.72
CA LEU A 204 -17.67 -17.13 -6.59
C LEU A 204 -16.97 -18.27 -5.83
N GLN A 205 -16.63 -18.09 -4.55
CA GLN A 205 -15.93 -19.11 -3.75
C GLN A 205 -14.64 -19.61 -4.42
N VAL A 206 -13.72 -18.67 -4.69
CA VAL A 206 -12.45 -18.96 -5.34
C VAL A 206 -11.56 -19.84 -4.46
N ASP A 207 -11.03 -20.94 -5.00
CA ASP A 207 -10.04 -21.81 -4.35
C ASP A 207 -8.60 -21.37 -4.64
N ARG A 208 -8.34 -20.95 -5.88
CA ARG A 208 -7.02 -20.45 -6.30
C ARG A 208 -7.12 -19.54 -7.52
N LEU A 209 -6.16 -18.67 -7.65
CA LEU A 209 -5.93 -17.84 -8.82
C LEU A 209 -4.77 -18.41 -9.65
N ARG A 210 -4.80 -18.20 -10.95
CA ARG A 210 -3.69 -18.45 -11.87
C ARG A 210 -3.42 -17.21 -12.69
N PHE A 211 -2.18 -16.75 -12.64
CA PHE A 211 -1.65 -15.67 -13.46
C PHE A 211 -0.79 -16.27 -14.56
N THR A 212 -1.03 -15.87 -15.81
CA THR A 212 -0.31 -16.40 -16.98
C THR A 212 0.06 -15.25 -17.90
N GLY A 213 1.35 -15.09 -18.19
CA GLY A 213 1.88 -14.03 -19.05
C GLY A 213 3.38 -14.17 -19.28
N PRO A 214 4.03 -13.20 -19.93
CA PRO A 214 5.46 -13.24 -20.18
C PRO A 214 6.26 -13.29 -18.86
N GLY A 215 7.02 -14.37 -18.65
CA GLY A 215 7.78 -14.60 -17.41
C GLY A 215 6.93 -14.92 -16.19
N THR A 216 5.62 -15.14 -16.37
CA THR A 216 4.69 -15.42 -15.27
C THR A 216 3.84 -16.65 -15.56
N GLU A 217 3.96 -17.64 -14.71
CA GLU A 217 3.11 -18.82 -14.57
C GLU A 217 2.97 -19.09 -13.07
N LEU A 218 2.04 -18.38 -12.41
CA LEU A 218 1.89 -18.39 -10.97
C LEU A 218 0.51 -18.88 -10.56
N THR A 219 0.46 -19.76 -9.57
CA THR A 219 -0.76 -20.19 -8.92
C THR A 219 -0.74 -19.76 -7.46
N VAL A 220 -1.79 -19.07 -7.01
CA VAL A 220 -1.98 -18.62 -5.63
C VAL A 220 -3.23 -19.26 -5.05
N GLY A 221 -3.09 -20.13 -4.05
CA GLY A 221 -4.20 -20.79 -3.36
C GLY A 221 -4.76 -19.93 -2.23
N LEU A 222 -6.09 -19.98 -2.06
CA LEU A 222 -6.79 -19.24 -1.02
C LEU A 222 -7.27 -20.16 0.10
N LEU A 223 -7.34 -19.63 1.32
CA LEU A 223 -8.02 -20.29 2.45
C LEU A 223 -9.52 -20.38 2.19
N PRO A 224 -10.24 -21.37 2.76
CA PRO A 224 -11.69 -21.35 2.78
C PRO A 224 -12.28 -20.10 3.42
N GLU A 225 -11.54 -19.54 4.37
CA GLU A 225 -11.88 -18.37 5.17
C GLU A 225 -11.43 -17.06 4.50
N SER A 226 -10.66 -17.10 3.42
CA SER A 226 -10.27 -15.87 2.67
C SER A 226 -11.52 -15.12 2.20
N ARG A 227 -11.51 -13.81 2.40
CA ARG A 227 -12.57 -12.89 1.99
C ARG A 227 -11.96 -11.76 1.16
N TRP A 228 -12.57 -11.52 0.00
CA TRP A 228 -12.23 -10.38 -0.81
C TRP A 228 -12.69 -9.09 -0.14
N GLN A 229 -11.79 -8.15 -0.01
CA GLN A 229 -12.03 -6.81 0.51
C GLN A 229 -11.95 -5.79 -0.63
N GLY A 230 -12.57 -4.63 -0.43
CA GLY A 230 -12.49 -3.51 -1.36
C GLY A 230 -11.78 -2.32 -0.72
N CYS A 231 -12.15 -1.11 -1.15
CA CYS A 231 -11.51 0.13 -0.70
C CYS A 231 -11.77 0.50 0.77
N GLU A 232 -12.86 0.03 1.35
CA GLU A 232 -13.30 0.44 2.70
C GLU A 232 -13.07 -0.68 3.69
N SER A 233 -12.35 -0.34 4.74
CA SER A 233 -12.17 -1.14 5.94
C SER A 233 -12.98 -0.57 7.10
N GLU A 234 -13.12 -1.32 8.18
CA GLU A 234 -13.82 -0.90 9.39
C GLU A 234 -12.98 -1.24 10.62
N THR A 235 -12.88 -0.31 11.57
CA THR A 235 -12.20 -0.61 12.84
C THR A 235 -13.05 -1.56 13.69
N ALA A 236 -12.44 -2.20 14.70
CA ALA A 236 -13.15 -3.01 15.69
C ALA A 236 -14.25 -2.21 16.44
N ALA A 237 -14.16 -0.88 16.45
CA ALA A 237 -15.17 0.03 17.02
C ALA A 237 -16.27 0.41 16.01
N GLY A 238 -16.24 -0.08 14.77
CA GLY A 238 -17.25 0.20 13.74
C GLY A 238 -17.06 1.53 13.01
N ILE A 239 -15.83 2.07 12.93
CA ILE A 239 -15.53 3.28 12.18
C ILE A 239 -15.07 2.87 10.77
N PRO A 240 -15.84 3.18 9.71
CA PRO A 240 -15.41 2.91 8.34
C PRO A 240 -14.33 3.91 7.92
N TYR A 241 -13.35 3.45 7.12
CA TYR A 241 -12.27 4.30 6.61
C TYR A 241 -11.75 3.77 5.26
N VAL A 242 -10.99 4.60 4.55
CA VAL A 242 -10.33 4.24 3.30
C VAL A 242 -8.82 4.29 3.51
N ALA A 243 -8.22 3.11 3.64
CA ALA A 243 -6.81 2.95 4.02
C ALA A 243 -5.84 3.60 3.03
N ASN A 244 -6.08 3.46 1.74
CA ASN A 244 -5.22 3.98 0.67
C ASN A 244 -5.97 4.99 -0.21
N MET A 245 -5.39 6.16 -0.39
CA MET A 245 -5.91 7.17 -1.32
C MET A 245 -4.80 7.62 -2.28
N PRO A 246 -4.83 7.09 -3.51
CA PRO A 246 -5.92 6.32 -4.15
C PRO A 246 -5.90 4.82 -3.83
N THR A 247 -7.04 4.14 -4.06
CA THR A 247 -7.16 2.68 -4.15
C THR A 247 -8.14 2.30 -5.26
N GLU A 248 -7.84 1.26 -6.02
CA GLU A 248 -8.63 0.76 -7.16
C GLU A 248 -8.77 -0.78 -7.11
N GLU A 249 -8.25 -1.40 -6.09
CA GLU A 249 -8.10 -2.83 -5.94
C GLU A 249 -9.27 -3.52 -5.23
N VAL A 250 -9.36 -4.82 -5.47
CA VAL A 250 -9.93 -5.79 -4.55
C VAL A 250 -8.83 -6.77 -4.17
N PHE A 251 -8.64 -7.00 -2.88
CA PHE A 251 -7.57 -7.85 -2.37
C PHE A 251 -8.08 -8.96 -1.45
N THR A 252 -7.27 -9.97 -1.22
CA THR A 252 -7.52 -11.03 -0.24
C THR A 252 -6.22 -11.63 0.28
N THR A 253 -6.30 -12.31 1.41
CA THR A 253 -5.20 -13.03 2.02
C THR A 253 -5.14 -14.46 1.47
N PRO A 254 -4.01 -14.90 0.86
CA PRO A 254 -3.81 -16.27 0.40
C PRO A 254 -3.49 -17.23 1.57
N ASP A 255 -3.60 -18.55 1.32
CA ASP A 255 -2.90 -19.54 2.13
C ASP A 255 -1.41 -19.48 1.78
N PHE A 256 -0.59 -18.99 2.69
CA PHE A 256 0.84 -18.77 2.41
C PHE A 256 1.59 -20.02 1.94
N ARG A 257 1.07 -21.22 2.21
CA ARG A 257 1.67 -22.52 1.84
C ARG A 257 1.34 -22.95 0.40
N ARG A 258 0.38 -22.28 -0.27
CA ARG A 258 -0.22 -22.72 -1.53
C ARG A 258 0.10 -21.84 -2.73
N THR A 259 1.31 -21.26 -2.72
CA THR A 259 1.81 -20.49 -3.88
C THR A 259 2.86 -21.31 -4.62
N GLU A 260 2.68 -21.47 -5.93
CA GLU A 260 3.56 -22.26 -6.79
C GLU A 260 3.82 -21.57 -8.12
N GLY A 261 5.05 -21.64 -8.62
CA GLY A 261 5.40 -21.17 -9.95
C GLY A 261 6.37 -19.99 -9.97
N VAL A 262 6.43 -19.31 -11.11
CA VAL A 262 7.33 -18.17 -11.35
C VAL A 262 6.49 -16.95 -11.65
N VAL A 263 6.94 -15.81 -11.18
CA VAL A 263 6.33 -14.51 -11.46
C VAL A 263 7.39 -13.45 -11.68
N ARG A 264 7.18 -12.61 -12.70
CA ARG A 264 8.00 -11.45 -13.01
C ARG A 264 7.23 -10.16 -12.75
N SER A 265 7.89 -9.20 -12.09
CA SER A 265 7.32 -7.86 -11.94
C SER A 265 7.14 -7.18 -13.30
N THR A 266 6.00 -6.53 -13.48
CA THR A 266 5.68 -5.79 -14.72
C THR A 266 6.00 -4.30 -14.60
N ARG A 267 6.31 -3.84 -13.39
CA ARG A 267 6.70 -2.45 -13.10
C ARG A 267 7.89 -2.41 -12.14
N PRO A 268 8.70 -1.33 -12.16
CA PRO A 268 9.69 -1.08 -11.13
C PRO A 268 9.03 -0.91 -9.77
N LEU A 269 9.75 -1.28 -8.71
CA LEU A 269 9.35 -1.08 -7.32
C LEU A 269 10.32 -0.10 -6.66
N ALA A 270 9.78 0.99 -6.09
CA ALA A 270 10.56 1.90 -5.25
C ALA A 270 10.50 1.42 -3.80
N LEU A 271 11.64 1.06 -3.24
CA LEU A 271 11.73 0.45 -1.92
C LEU A 271 12.90 1.03 -1.11
N TYR A 272 12.60 1.71 0.00
CA TYR A 272 13.58 2.29 0.91
C TYR A 272 14.62 3.22 0.27
N GLY A 273 14.21 4.00 -0.75
CA GLY A 273 15.10 4.91 -1.46
C GLY A 273 16.02 4.21 -2.46
N GLN A 274 15.63 3.02 -2.91
CA GLN A 274 16.23 2.29 -4.03
C GLN A 274 15.15 1.86 -5.01
N VAL A 275 15.51 1.62 -6.26
CA VAL A 275 14.58 1.14 -7.28
C VAL A 275 14.94 -0.30 -7.65
N VAL A 276 13.97 -1.19 -7.52
CA VAL A 276 14.08 -2.59 -7.94
C VAL A 276 13.46 -2.73 -9.33
N LYS A 277 14.19 -3.33 -10.27
CA LYS A 277 13.72 -3.54 -11.65
C LYS A 277 13.86 -5.00 -12.05
N GLY A 278 12.90 -5.47 -12.84
CA GLY A 278 12.93 -6.81 -13.42
C GLY A 278 12.94 -7.93 -12.36
N LEU A 279 12.25 -7.70 -11.24
CA LEU A 279 12.14 -8.69 -10.17
C LEU A 279 11.45 -9.93 -10.68
N GLU A 280 12.11 -11.08 -10.54
CA GLU A 280 11.59 -12.41 -10.84
C GLU A 280 11.77 -13.29 -9.61
N VAL A 281 10.70 -13.95 -9.18
CA VAL A 281 10.72 -14.85 -8.03
C VAL A 281 10.06 -16.18 -8.37
N ARG A 282 10.60 -17.27 -7.80
CA ARG A 282 10.02 -18.61 -7.90
C ARG A 282 9.55 -19.07 -6.53
N PHE A 283 8.30 -19.52 -6.50
CA PHE A 283 7.66 -20.08 -5.32
C PHE A 283 7.61 -21.61 -5.41
N GLU A 284 7.93 -22.29 -4.28
CA GLU A 284 7.70 -23.71 -4.04
C GLU A 284 7.08 -23.88 -2.64
N ALA A 285 5.97 -24.60 -2.55
CA ALA A 285 5.22 -24.78 -1.32
C ALA A 285 5.00 -23.44 -0.56
N GLY A 286 4.68 -22.38 -1.30
CA GLY A 286 4.43 -21.04 -0.82
C GLY A 286 5.67 -20.18 -0.56
N ARG A 287 6.87 -20.78 -0.48
CA ARG A 287 8.10 -20.06 -0.16
C ARG A 287 8.80 -19.55 -1.41
N ILE A 288 9.31 -18.33 -1.37
CA ILE A 288 10.27 -17.83 -2.37
C ILE A 288 11.57 -18.62 -2.20
N VAL A 289 11.94 -19.38 -3.25
CA VAL A 289 13.14 -20.24 -3.28
C VAL A 289 14.21 -19.71 -4.25
N GLU A 290 13.82 -18.96 -5.26
CA GLU A 290 14.72 -18.24 -6.18
C GLU A 290 14.28 -16.80 -6.30
N LEU A 291 15.26 -15.92 -6.40
CA LEU A 291 15.07 -14.48 -6.53
C LEU A 291 16.14 -13.94 -7.49
N HIS A 292 15.69 -13.16 -8.46
CA HIS A 292 16.55 -12.39 -9.35
C HIS A 292 15.94 -11.00 -9.58
N ALA A 293 16.78 -9.97 -9.72
CA ALA A 293 16.37 -8.66 -10.20
C ALA A 293 17.50 -8.04 -11.04
N ASP A 294 17.12 -7.29 -12.07
CA ASP A 294 18.08 -6.57 -12.91
C ASP A 294 18.78 -5.44 -12.12
N GLU A 295 18.06 -4.81 -11.19
CA GLU A 295 18.55 -3.78 -10.26
C GLU A 295 17.88 -3.96 -8.89
N GLY A 296 18.61 -3.68 -7.81
CA GLY A 296 18.06 -3.63 -6.44
C GLY A 296 17.79 -4.99 -5.78
N GLU A 297 18.37 -6.09 -6.28
CA GLU A 297 18.16 -7.45 -5.74
C GLU A 297 18.50 -7.55 -4.24
N ASP A 298 19.58 -6.90 -3.80
CA ASP A 298 20.07 -6.99 -2.42
C ASP A 298 19.07 -6.41 -1.39
N VAL A 299 18.26 -5.42 -1.78
CA VAL A 299 17.21 -4.84 -0.91
C VAL A 299 16.14 -5.88 -0.61
N ILE A 300 15.67 -6.59 -1.65
CA ILE A 300 14.68 -7.66 -1.51
C ILE A 300 15.25 -8.80 -0.67
N ARG A 301 16.49 -9.25 -0.94
CA ARG A 301 17.15 -10.28 -0.14
C ARG A 301 17.23 -9.90 1.33
N GLY A 302 17.60 -8.66 1.63
CA GLY A 302 17.64 -8.15 3.01
C GLY A 302 16.29 -8.18 3.70
N GLN A 303 15.19 -7.94 2.99
CA GLN A 303 13.84 -8.06 3.53
C GLN A 303 13.44 -9.53 3.78
N LEU A 304 13.70 -10.42 2.83
CA LEU A 304 13.36 -11.85 2.96
C LEU A 304 14.12 -12.55 4.09
N GLU A 305 15.24 -11.98 4.54
CA GLU A 305 16.03 -12.46 5.68
C GLU A 305 15.59 -11.88 7.03
N THR A 306 14.60 -10.95 7.05
CA THR A 306 14.19 -10.27 8.28
C THR A 306 13.57 -11.21 9.30
N ASP A 307 12.70 -12.12 8.85
CA ASP A 307 12.08 -13.15 9.68
C ASP A 307 11.73 -14.41 8.85
N PRO A 308 11.45 -15.55 9.49
CA PRO A 308 11.17 -16.80 8.78
C PRO A 308 9.93 -16.77 7.85
N GLN A 309 9.01 -15.86 8.10
CA GLN A 309 7.75 -15.73 7.35
C GLN A 309 7.83 -14.68 6.22
N ALA A 310 8.85 -13.84 6.21
CA ALA A 310 9.06 -12.84 5.16
C ALA A 310 9.02 -13.41 3.72
N PRO A 311 9.56 -14.63 3.44
CA PRO A 311 9.54 -15.19 2.08
C PRO A 311 8.21 -15.80 1.61
N PHE A 312 7.11 -15.59 2.29
CA PHE A 312 5.80 -16.12 1.91
C PHE A 312 4.84 -14.99 1.55
N LEU A 313 3.80 -15.27 0.75
CA LEU A 313 2.80 -14.27 0.41
C LEU A 313 1.88 -13.96 1.61
N GLY A 314 1.53 -12.68 1.73
CA GLY A 314 0.49 -12.15 2.61
C GLY A 314 -0.72 -11.62 1.86
N GLU A 315 -0.54 -11.26 0.57
CA GLU A 315 -1.61 -10.63 -0.19
C GLU A 315 -1.60 -11.05 -1.66
N VAL A 316 -2.80 -11.06 -2.24
CA VAL A 316 -3.04 -11.06 -3.68
C VAL A 316 -4.14 -10.06 -4.00
N ALA A 317 -3.85 -9.11 -4.89
CA ALA A 317 -4.76 -8.04 -5.28
C ALA A 317 -5.04 -8.03 -6.78
N LEU A 318 -6.28 -7.72 -7.13
CA LEU A 318 -6.75 -7.61 -8.51
C LEU A 318 -7.19 -6.17 -8.79
N VAL A 319 -6.61 -5.59 -9.82
CA VAL A 319 -6.82 -4.21 -10.22
C VAL A 319 -7.20 -4.14 -11.71
N ASP A 320 -8.10 -3.23 -12.03
CA ASP A 320 -8.52 -2.94 -13.40
C ASP A 320 -7.59 -1.89 -14.03
N GLY A 321 -6.88 -2.24 -15.09
CA GLY A 321 -6.05 -1.30 -15.86
C GLY A 321 -6.84 -0.14 -16.48
N LEU A 322 -8.19 -0.23 -16.55
CA LEU A 322 -9.07 0.87 -16.92
C LEU A 322 -9.44 1.79 -15.73
N SER A 323 -8.87 1.56 -14.55
CA SER A 323 -8.96 2.46 -13.41
C SER A 323 -8.45 3.88 -13.74
N ARG A 324 -8.70 4.87 -12.89
CA ARG A 324 -8.13 6.21 -13.09
C ARG A 324 -6.60 6.16 -13.09
N ILE A 325 -6.01 5.38 -12.22
CA ILE A 325 -4.56 5.27 -12.08
C ILE A 325 -3.98 4.50 -13.28
N GLY A 326 -4.55 3.35 -13.62
CA GLY A 326 -4.13 2.57 -14.79
C GLY A 326 -4.15 3.37 -16.10
N LYS A 327 -5.21 4.17 -16.32
CA LYS A 327 -5.34 5.06 -17.50
C LYS A 327 -4.28 6.13 -17.64
N THR A 328 -3.56 6.49 -16.58
CA THR A 328 -2.44 7.43 -16.67
C THR A 328 -1.29 6.87 -17.50
N GLY A 329 -1.12 5.54 -17.50
CA GLY A 329 0.01 4.86 -18.12
C GLY A 329 1.36 5.19 -17.48
N LEU A 330 1.35 5.85 -16.33
CA LEU A 330 2.56 6.30 -15.62
C LEU A 330 3.10 5.21 -14.68
N THR A 331 4.39 5.24 -14.43
CA THR A 331 5.02 4.61 -13.27
C THR A 331 5.26 5.71 -12.25
N PHE A 332 4.77 5.52 -11.05
CA PHE A 332 4.80 6.55 -10.02
C PHE A 332 6.07 6.48 -9.16
N PHE A 333 6.71 5.33 -9.06
CA PHE A 333 7.79 5.08 -8.11
C PHE A 333 7.37 5.36 -6.66
N ASP A 334 6.10 5.18 -6.40
CA ASP A 334 5.48 5.22 -5.08
C ASP A 334 4.48 4.06 -5.01
N THR A 335 4.67 3.14 -4.06
CA THR A 335 3.92 1.88 -3.99
C THR A 335 2.42 2.11 -3.90
N LEU A 336 1.97 3.10 -3.11
CA LEU A 336 0.56 3.47 -2.99
C LEU A 336 -0.15 3.69 -4.34
N PHE A 337 0.57 4.27 -5.32
CA PHE A 337 0.02 4.50 -6.65
C PHE A 337 0.28 3.34 -7.60
N ASP A 338 1.49 2.79 -7.58
CA ASP A 338 1.89 1.75 -8.55
C ASP A 338 1.12 0.44 -8.32
N GLU A 339 0.85 0.03 -7.08
CA GLU A 339 0.02 -1.14 -6.72
C GLU A 339 -1.40 -1.00 -7.27
N ASN A 340 -1.92 0.22 -7.37
CA ASN A 340 -3.24 0.53 -7.87
C ASN A 340 -3.32 0.75 -9.39
N THR A 341 -2.22 0.50 -10.11
CA THR A 341 -2.20 0.55 -11.58
C THR A 341 -2.59 -0.77 -12.23
N THR A 342 -2.30 -1.90 -11.59
CA THR A 342 -2.52 -3.26 -12.10
C THR A 342 -2.45 -4.28 -10.96
N CYS A 343 -2.76 -5.55 -11.23
CA CYS A 343 -2.68 -6.61 -10.23
C CYS A 343 -1.31 -6.70 -9.57
N HIS A 344 -1.29 -6.97 -8.28
CA HIS A 344 -0.07 -7.12 -7.50
C HIS A 344 -0.18 -8.26 -6.49
N ILE A 345 0.94 -8.63 -5.92
CA ILE A 345 1.05 -9.54 -4.77
C ILE A 345 2.01 -8.93 -3.77
N ALA A 346 1.80 -9.20 -2.47
CA ALA A 346 2.74 -8.84 -1.43
C ALA A 346 3.36 -10.07 -0.79
N TYR A 347 4.68 -10.06 -0.61
CA TYR A 347 5.31 -10.99 0.32
C TYR A 347 5.38 -10.40 1.72
N GLY A 348 5.36 -11.28 2.73
CA GLY A 348 5.37 -10.90 4.14
C GLY A 348 3.97 -10.98 4.78
N SER A 349 3.67 -10.04 5.65
CA SER A 349 2.46 -10.06 6.49
C SER A 349 1.17 -9.99 5.69
N ALA A 350 0.18 -10.76 6.11
CA ALA A 350 -1.19 -10.70 5.60
C ALA A 350 -2.03 -9.69 6.39
N TYR A 351 -3.15 -9.29 5.80
CA TYR A 351 -4.21 -8.51 6.46
C TYR A 351 -5.26 -9.46 7.04
N ALA A 352 -5.41 -9.46 8.37
CA ALA A 352 -6.35 -10.32 9.09
C ALA A 352 -7.81 -10.03 8.75
N GLU A 353 -8.15 -8.80 8.35
CA GLU A 353 -9.50 -8.39 7.94
C GLU A 353 -9.98 -9.10 6.66
N ALA A 354 -9.05 -9.57 5.83
CA ALA A 354 -9.34 -10.34 4.63
C ALA A 354 -9.51 -11.85 4.90
N VAL A 355 -9.69 -12.25 6.17
CA VAL A 355 -9.89 -13.66 6.59
C VAL A 355 -10.99 -13.75 7.64
N GLU A 356 -11.98 -14.59 7.41
CA GLU A 356 -12.98 -14.89 8.44
C GLU A 356 -12.33 -15.61 9.63
N GLY A 357 -12.42 -15.02 10.81
CA GLY A 357 -11.72 -15.47 12.01
C GLY A 357 -10.35 -14.82 12.23
N GLY A 358 -9.92 -13.91 11.37
CA GLY A 358 -8.69 -13.14 11.57
C GLY A 358 -7.42 -13.96 11.32
N VAL A 359 -6.45 -13.87 12.23
CA VAL A 359 -5.19 -14.61 12.14
C VAL A 359 -5.42 -16.08 12.51
N ILE A 360 -5.64 -16.92 11.51
CA ILE A 360 -5.80 -18.38 11.64
C ILE A 360 -4.63 -19.12 11.00
N ASP A 361 -4.60 -20.46 11.10
CA ASP A 361 -3.57 -21.27 10.43
C ASP A 361 -3.63 -21.10 8.90
N GLY A 362 -2.49 -20.80 8.30
CA GLY A 362 -2.35 -20.48 6.86
C GLY A 362 -2.32 -18.98 6.55
N VAL A 363 -2.58 -18.09 7.53
CA VAL A 363 -2.37 -16.64 7.42
C VAL A 363 -0.90 -16.32 7.73
N ASN A 364 -0.24 -15.59 6.86
CA ASN A 364 1.16 -15.22 7.05
C ASN A 364 1.30 -14.04 8.01
N VAL A 365 2.16 -14.18 9.02
CA VAL A 365 2.47 -13.12 10.00
C VAL A 365 3.97 -12.82 9.95
N SER A 366 4.32 -11.65 9.47
CA SER A 366 5.69 -11.18 9.30
C SER A 366 5.83 -9.73 9.74
N THR A 367 7.05 -9.24 9.88
CA THR A 367 7.33 -7.80 10.05
C THR A 367 7.50 -7.08 8.72
N VAL A 368 7.50 -7.82 7.62
CA VAL A 368 7.60 -7.31 6.24
C VAL A 368 6.22 -7.35 5.61
N HIS A 369 5.91 -6.36 4.79
CA HIS A 369 4.84 -6.37 3.79
C HIS A 369 5.33 -5.54 2.61
N THR A 370 5.42 -6.15 1.43
CA THR A 370 5.97 -5.45 0.25
C THR A 370 5.29 -5.92 -1.01
N ASP A 371 4.58 -4.98 -1.62
CA ASP A 371 3.85 -5.15 -2.86
C ASP A 371 4.76 -5.04 -4.07
N PHE A 372 4.49 -5.87 -5.09
CA PHE A 372 5.09 -5.72 -6.39
C PHE A 372 4.08 -6.09 -7.49
N MET A 373 4.06 -5.29 -8.53
CA MET A 373 3.08 -5.36 -9.61
C MET A 373 3.41 -6.48 -10.57
N ILE A 374 2.41 -7.34 -10.83
CA ILE A 374 2.53 -8.52 -11.66
C ILE A 374 1.51 -8.56 -12.81
N GLY A 375 0.53 -7.65 -12.81
CA GLY A 375 -0.51 -7.54 -13.82
C GLY A 375 -0.07 -6.76 -15.06
N GLY A 376 -1.01 -6.60 -15.99
CA GLY A 376 -0.84 -5.86 -17.23
C GLY A 376 -1.60 -6.49 -18.40
N PRO A 377 -1.63 -5.84 -19.58
CA PRO A 377 -2.41 -6.33 -20.72
C PRO A 377 -1.98 -7.70 -21.23
N GLU A 378 -0.73 -8.13 -20.99
CA GLU A 378 -0.22 -9.43 -21.41
C GLU A 378 -0.40 -10.52 -20.33
N VAL A 379 -0.97 -10.19 -19.16
CA VAL A 379 -1.19 -11.12 -18.06
C VAL A 379 -2.68 -11.46 -17.94
N ALA A 380 -3.01 -12.72 -18.15
CA ALA A 380 -4.35 -13.25 -17.91
C ALA A 380 -4.49 -13.72 -16.46
N VAL A 381 -5.66 -13.49 -15.87
CA VAL A 381 -6.01 -13.98 -14.53
C VAL A 381 -7.25 -14.86 -14.61
N ASP A 382 -7.13 -16.10 -14.13
CA ASP A 382 -8.20 -17.09 -14.02
C ASP A 382 -8.43 -17.48 -12.57
N ALA A 383 -9.70 -17.56 -12.15
CA ALA A 383 -10.11 -18.17 -10.90
C ALA A 383 -10.53 -19.63 -11.11
N PHE A 384 -10.06 -20.50 -10.24
CA PHE A 384 -10.55 -21.88 -10.10
C PHE A 384 -11.40 -21.91 -8.82
N LEU A 385 -12.66 -22.31 -8.98
CA LEU A 385 -13.63 -22.28 -7.91
C LEU A 385 -13.61 -23.59 -7.12
N ARG A 386 -14.17 -23.57 -5.90
CA ARG A 386 -14.22 -24.76 -5.03
C ARG A 386 -15.09 -25.88 -5.59
N ASP A 387 -16.01 -25.58 -6.50
CA ASP A 387 -16.81 -26.61 -7.23
C ASP A 387 -16.08 -27.25 -8.42
N GLY A 388 -14.84 -26.82 -8.69
CA GLY A 388 -14.00 -27.29 -9.78
C GLY A 388 -14.16 -26.54 -11.10
N SER A 389 -15.06 -25.56 -11.17
CA SER A 389 -15.22 -24.71 -12.35
C SER A 389 -14.10 -23.66 -12.46
N GLN A 390 -13.95 -23.07 -13.63
CA GLN A 390 -12.98 -22.01 -13.92
C GLN A 390 -13.71 -20.79 -14.49
N VAL A 391 -13.30 -19.59 -14.03
CA VAL A 391 -13.85 -18.31 -14.47
C VAL A 391 -12.70 -17.39 -14.85
N PRO A 392 -12.68 -16.81 -16.06
CA PRO A 392 -11.72 -15.77 -16.40
C PRO A 392 -12.07 -14.49 -15.63
N LEU A 393 -11.10 -13.92 -14.89
CA LEU A 393 -11.29 -12.69 -14.15
C LEU A 393 -10.79 -11.47 -14.93
N LEU A 394 -9.56 -11.51 -15.42
CA LEU A 394 -8.94 -10.40 -16.17
C LEU A 394 -8.35 -10.89 -17.50
N ARG A 395 -8.59 -10.09 -18.56
CA ARG A 395 -7.96 -10.22 -19.88
C ARG A 395 -7.66 -8.81 -20.39
N ASP A 396 -6.50 -8.62 -20.99
CA ASP A 396 -6.05 -7.30 -21.46
C ASP A 396 -6.12 -6.24 -20.35
N ASP A 397 -5.82 -6.66 -19.11
CA ASP A 397 -5.92 -5.85 -17.89
C ASP A 397 -7.32 -5.30 -17.59
N VAL A 398 -8.38 -5.98 -18.09
CA VAL A 398 -9.78 -5.58 -17.96
C VAL A 398 -10.61 -6.71 -17.37
N TRP A 399 -11.48 -6.35 -16.42
CA TRP A 399 -12.44 -7.29 -15.84
C TRP A 399 -13.35 -7.94 -16.88
N GLN A 400 -13.55 -9.22 -16.76
CA GLN A 400 -14.44 -9.97 -17.66
C GLN A 400 -15.90 -9.87 -17.19
N GLN A 401 -16.85 -10.16 -18.12
CA GLN A 401 -18.28 -10.07 -17.81
C GLN A 401 -18.66 -11.05 -16.70
N GLY A 402 -19.41 -10.57 -15.72
CA GLY A 402 -19.93 -11.36 -14.60
C GLY A 402 -19.07 -11.27 -13.32
N VAL A 403 -18.00 -10.44 -13.35
CA VAL A 403 -17.13 -10.20 -12.18
C VAL A 403 -17.17 -8.72 -11.76
#